data_41f3ceea492b42cd0bae23f4b7469320
#
_entry.id   41f3ceea492b42cd0bae23f4b7469320
#
_cell.length_a   1.000
_cell.length_b   1.000
_cell.length_c   1.000
_cell.angle_alpha   90.00
_cell.angle_beta   90.00
_cell.angle_gamma   90.00
#
_symmetry.space_group_name_H-M   'P 1'
#
loop_
_entity.id
_entity.type
_entity.pdbx_description
1 polymer ?
#
loop_
_entity_poly.entity_id
_entity_poly.type
_entity_poly.pdbx_seq_one_letter_code
_entity_poly.pdbx_strand_id
1 'polypeptide(L)'
;MKRHAPGHLRLLLLAGLACMLLSLLACTETTPQKQSAAAPADARPAYGDTLVEGTIGEASTLLPILASDSASMSVAGLIYNGLVKYDKDLKIVGDLAASYQVSPDGLTITFKLRHNITWHDGAPFTAQDVLYTYRVIIDPKTPTAYSEDFKQVASVSAPDPFTVVVRYAKPYAPALASWGVSILPAHLLHGRDITKSPLARQPIGTGPFRFKEWVAGQKIVLEANKDYFEGRPYLDRYVFRLIPDTSTMYMELKAGGIDEMGLTPVQYARQTSTPEFKAAFNKYRYPSNGYLYLGYNLRHPLFKDKRVRQAITAAINKEELIQGVLFGMGQKADGPMIP
;
A
#
# COMPACT_ATOMS: atom_id res chain seq x y z
N MET A 1 -44.42 62.62 42.07
CA MET A 1 -42.96 62.68 41.81
C MET A 1 -42.58 61.66 40.74
N LYS A 2 -42.38 62.12 39.49
CA LYS A 2 -41.97 61.31 38.35
C LYS A 2 -40.45 61.24 38.32
N ARG A 3 -39.82 60.06 38.50
CA ARG A 3 -38.36 59.88 38.32
C ARG A 3 -38.10 59.51 36.86
N HIS A 4 -37.43 60.41 36.15
CA HIS A 4 -36.88 60.16 34.82
C HIS A 4 -35.62 59.29 34.97
N ALA A 5 -35.60 58.14 34.31
CA ALA A 5 -34.38 57.33 34.16
C ALA A 5 -33.47 57.97 33.09
N PRO A 6 -32.16 58.06 33.31
CA PRO A 6 -31.25 58.75 32.41
C PRO A 6 -31.03 57.96 31.12
N GLY A 7 -31.14 58.69 29.98
CA GLY A 7 -31.06 58.13 28.61
C GLY A 7 -29.74 57.41 28.25
N HIS A 8 -28.70 57.59 29.04
CA HIS A 8 -27.38 56.97 28.85
C HIS A 8 -27.37 55.43 29.02
N LEU A 9 -28.28 54.86 29.85
CA LEU A 9 -28.35 53.43 30.08
C LEU A 9 -28.95 52.69 28.89
N ARG A 10 -29.86 53.32 28.12
CA ARG A 10 -30.45 52.77 26.90
C ARG A 10 -29.47 52.80 25.74
N LEU A 11 -28.62 53.83 25.66
CA LEU A 11 -27.58 53.96 24.61
C LEU A 11 -26.47 52.91 24.77
N LEU A 12 -26.07 52.60 26.01
CA LEU A 12 -25.09 51.56 26.34
C LEU A 12 -25.60 50.15 26.04
N LEU A 13 -26.89 49.87 26.32
CA LEU A 13 -27.51 48.57 25.98
C LEU A 13 -27.67 48.36 24.45
N LEU A 14 -27.96 49.38 23.70
CA LEU A 14 -28.04 49.29 22.22
C LEU A 14 -26.65 49.17 21.60
N ALA A 15 -25.63 49.79 22.13
CA ALA A 15 -24.24 49.64 21.67
C ALA A 15 -23.70 48.22 21.99
N GLY A 16 -24.01 47.68 23.16
CA GLY A 16 -23.65 46.31 23.53
C GLY A 16 -24.31 45.25 22.66
N LEU A 17 -25.58 45.40 22.28
CA LEU A 17 -26.31 44.52 21.39
C LEU A 17 -25.79 44.58 19.95
N ALA A 18 -25.40 45.75 19.45
CA ALA A 18 -24.80 45.93 18.14
C ALA A 18 -23.40 45.31 18.04
N CYS A 19 -22.56 45.37 19.07
CA CYS A 19 -21.28 44.69 19.12
C CYS A 19 -21.42 43.16 19.20
N MET A 20 -22.45 42.63 19.89
CA MET A 20 -22.70 41.20 19.98
C MET A 20 -23.25 40.62 18.66
N LEU A 21 -23.99 41.40 17.87
CA LEU A 21 -24.47 41.02 16.54
C LEU A 21 -23.34 41.08 15.47
N LEU A 22 -22.37 41.95 15.59
CA LEU A 22 -21.21 42.00 14.71
C LEU A 22 -20.22 40.87 14.94
N SER A 23 -20.13 40.32 16.16
CA SER A 23 -19.25 39.17 16.46
C SER A 23 -19.79 37.83 15.95
N LEU A 24 -21.07 37.73 15.61
CA LEU A 24 -21.69 36.52 15.02
C LEU A 24 -21.50 36.41 13.49
N LEU A 25 -21.04 37.48 12.83
CA LEU A 25 -20.81 37.50 11.38
C LEU A 25 -19.35 37.21 10.98
N ALA A 26 -18.43 37.06 11.97
CA ALA A 26 -17.00 36.90 11.71
C ALA A 26 -16.48 35.46 11.69
N CYS A 27 -17.34 34.45 11.76
CA CYS A 27 -16.94 33.01 11.74
C CYS A 27 -17.58 32.25 10.58
N THR A 28 -17.56 32.81 9.37
CA THR A 28 -17.64 32.01 8.16
C THR A 28 -16.25 32.03 7.49
N GLU A 29 -15.30 31.32 8.08
CA GLU A 29 -14.18 30.83 7.30
C GLU A 29 -14.74 29.86 6.27
N THR A 30 -15.03 30.35 5.08
CA THR A 30 -15.18 29.52 3.89
C THR A 30 -13.83 28.87 3.63
N THR A 31 -13.64 27.66 4.16
CA THR A 31 -12.60 26.76 3.68
C THR A 31 -12.80 26.67 2.16
N PRO A 32 -11.80 26.99 1.34
CA PRO A 32 -11.94 26.83 -0.10
C PRO A 32 -12.19 25.37 -0.38
N GLN A 33 -13.42 25.03 -0.69
CA GLN A 33 -13.81 23.73 -1.19
C GLN A 33 -13.04 23.55 -2.50
N LYS A 34 -12.00 22.70 -2.48
CA LYS A 34 -11.23 22.34 -3.66
C LYS A 34 -12.21 21.63 -4.60
N GLN A 35 -12.86 22.40 -5.49
CA GLN A 35 -13.60 21.81 -6.58
C GLN A 35 -12.59 21.06 -7.44
N SER A 36 -12.54 19.76 -7.26
CA SER A 36 -11.86 18.85 -8.20
C SER A 36 -12.63 18.92 -9.51
N ALA A 37 -12.24 19.86 -10.36
CA ALA A 37 -12.64 19.82 -11.75
C ALA A 37 -11.99 18.56 -12.34
N ALA A 38 -12.79 17.63 -12.85
CA ALA A 38 -12.30 16.50 -13.61
C ALA A 38 -11.35 17.03 -14.71
N ALA A 39 -10.08 16.64 -14.67
CA ALA A 39 -9.14 17.06 -15.69
C ALA A 39 -9.65 16.65 -17.09
N PRO A 40 -9.48 17.47 -18.13
CA PRO A 40 -9.81 17.08 -19.51
C PRO A 40 -9.10 15.77 -19.84
N ALA A 41 -9.76 14.89 -20.60
CA ALA A 41 -9.22 13.57 -21.01
C ALA A 41 -7.84 13.62 -21.71
N ASP A 42 -7.42 14.80 -22.19
CA ASP A 42 -6.15 15.05 -22.89
C ASP A 42 -5.11 15.82 -22.05
N ALA A 43 -5.32 15.98 -20.74
CA ALA A 43 -4.35 16.67 -19.90
C ALA A 43 -3.05 15.83 -19.78
N ARG A 44 -1.92 16.40 -20.22
CA ARG A 44 -0.61 15.79 -20.02
C ARG A 44 -0.33 15.71 -18.51
N PRO A 45 0.29 14.59 -18.03
CA PRO A 45 0.70 14.51 -16.64
C PRO A 45 1.55 15.73 -16.23
N ALA A 46 1.22 16.33 -15.09
CA ALA A 46 1.94 17.47 -14.52
C ALA A 46 2.61 17.06 -13.21
N TYR A 47 3.74 17.69 -12.91
CA TYR A 47 4.44 17.49 -11.64
C TYR A 47 3.79 18.34 -10.55
N GLY A 48 3.72 17.76 -9.35
CA GLY A 48 3.23 18.46 -8.17
C GLY A 48 2.19 17.65 -7.39
N ASP A 49 1.59 18.33 -6.42
CA ASP A 49 0.45 17.86 -5.65
C ASP A 49 0.71 16.63 -4.75
N THR A 50 -0.31 16.25 -4.03
CA THR A 50 -0.31 15.14 -3.06
C THR A 50 -1.49 14.23 -3.34
N LEU A 51 -1.26 12.92 -3.41
CA LEU A 51 -2.32 11.92 -3.35
C LEU A 51 -2.50 11.47 -1.90
N VAL A 52 -3.74 11.51 -1.42
CA VAL A 52 -4.13 11.02 -0.09
C VAL A 52 -4.99 9.78 -0.24
N GLU A 53 -4.43 8.62 0.10
CA GLU A 53 -5.15 7.33 0.12
C GLU A 53 -5.69 7.05 1.52
N GLY A 54 -6.98 6.74 1.62
CA GLY A 54 -7.60 6.26 2.86
C GLY A 54 -7.34 4.77 3.08
N THR A 55 -6.81 4.38 4.25
CA THR A 55 -6.55 2.98 4.62
C THR A 55 -7.29 2.60 5.91
N ILE A 56 -7.77 1.34 5.99
CA ILE A 56 -8.45 0.81 7.18
C ILE A 56 -7.50 0.27 8.24
N GLY A 57 -6.26 -0.08 7.86
CA GLY A 57 -5.25 -0.69 8.71
C GLY A 57 -3.99 0.14 8.81
N GLU A 58 -3.37 0.14 9.97
CA GLU A 58 -2.04 0.70 10.17
C GLU A 58 -0.97 -0.34 9.78
N ALA A 59 0.09 0.10 9.14
CA ALA A 59 1.25 -0.74 8.85
C ALA A 59 1.89 -1.25 10.15
N SER A 60 2.21 -2.53 10.23
CA SER A 60 2.92 -3.11 11.37
C SER A 60 4.42 -2.82 11.32
N THR A 61 4.99 -2.82 10.12
CA THR A 61 6.40 -2.56 9.85
C THR A 61 6.58 -2.06 8.41
N LEU A 62 7.61 -1.25 8.16
CA LEU A 62 8.00 -0.86 6.81
C LEU A 62 9.23 -1.63 6.30
N LEU A 63 9.68 -2.66 7.03
CA LEU A 63 10.66 -3.62 6.54
C LEU A 63 9.94 -4.72 5.74
N PRO A 64 10.02 -4.74 4.40
CA PRO A 64 9.15 -5.54 3.55
C PRO A 64 9.29 -7.04 3.79
N ILE A 65 10.47 -7.52 4.13
CA ILE A 65 10.72 -8.95 4.40
C ILE A 65 10.02 -9.45 5.67
N LEU A 66 9.75 -8.56 6.64
CA LEU A 66 9.05 -8.87 7.88
C LEU A 66 7.56 -8.55 7.81
N ALA A 67 7.12 -7.84 6.76
CA ALA A 67 5.74 -7.43 6.58
C ALA A 67 4.88 -8.63 6.15
N SER A 68 3.71 -8.79 6.79
CA SER A 68 2.72 -9.82 6.45
C SER A 68 1.31 -9.26 6.29
N ASP A 69 1.13 -7.95 6.50
CA ASP A 69 -0.13 -7.25 6.35
C ASP A 69 -0.14 -6.35 5.10
N SER A 70 -1.31 -6.14 4.52
CA SER A 70 -1.47 -5.37 3.28
C SER A 70 -1.10 -3.90 3.41
N ALA A 71 -1.34 -3.27 4.57
CA ALA A 71 -1.01 -1.87 4.80
C ALA A 71 0.51 -1.66 4.77
N SER A 72 1.28 -2.55 5.45
CA SER A 72 2.74 -2.55 5.37
C SER A 72 3.25 -2.75 3.94
N MET A 73 2.67 -3.72 3.22
CA MET A 73 3.08 -4.04 1.84
C MET A 73 2.80 -2.90 0.86
N SER A 74 1.65 -2.22 0.98
CA SER A 74 1.30 -1.08 0.13
C SER A 74 2.30 0.08 0.29
N VAL A 75 2.64 0.42 1.52
CA VAL A 75 3.63 1.47 1.80
C VAL A 75 5.03 1.06 1.34
N ALA A 76 5.47 -0.15 1.70
CA ALA A 76 6.80 -0.66 1.35
C ALA A 76 6.99 -0.79 -0.17
N GLY A 77 5.94 -1.13 -0.92
CA GLY A 77 5.96 -1.24 -2.37
C GLY A 77 6.26 0.08 -3.11
N LEU A 78 6.07 1.23 -2.46
CA LEU A 78 6.47 2.54 -3.00
C LEU A 78 7.90 2.93 -2.62
N ILE A 79 8.48 2.28 -1.61
CA ILE A 79 9.79 2.62 -1.05
C ILE A 79 10.90 1.70 -1.57
N TYR A 80 10.59 0.42 -1.82
CA TYR A 80 11.54 -0.60 -2.21
C TYR A 80 11.27 -1.14 -3.61
N ASN A 81 12.30 -1.71 -4.22
CA ASN A 81 12.22 -2.43 -5.50
C ASN A 81 12.73 -3.87 -5.35
N GLY A 82 12.26 -4.75 -6.25
CA GLY A 82 12.84 -6.08 -6.48
C GLY A 82 13.82 -6.10 -7.65
N LEU A 83 14.37 -7.27 -7.96
CA LEU A 83 15.15 -7.42 -9.20
C LEU A 83 14.26 -7.35 -10.44
N VAL A 84 13.05 -7.86 -10.32
CA VAL A 84 12.00 -7.86 -11.35
C VAL A 84 10.70 -7.36 -10.77
N LYS A 85 9.79 -6.93 -11.64
CA LYS A 85 8.41 -6.54 -11.30
C LYS A 85 7.44 -7.02 -12.36
N TYR A 86 6.14 -6.95 -12.09
CA TYR A 86 5.11 -7.11 -13.10
C TYR A 86 4.82 -5.78 -13.78
N ASP A 87 4.69 -5.80 -15.10
CA ASP A 87 4.17 -4.66 -15.85
C ASP A 87 2.63 -4.62 -15.83
N LYS A 88 2.03 -3.63 -16.52
CA LYS A 88 0.57 -3.48 -16.63
C LYS A 88 -0.14 -4.66 -17.31
N ASP A 89 0.59 -5.48 -18.08
CA ASP A 89 0.09 -6.66 -18.77
C ASP A 89 0.41 -7.96 -18.02
N LEU A 90 0.81 -7.85 -16.73
CA LEU A 90 1.21 -8.94 -15.84
C LEU A 90 2.41 -9.76 -16.34
N LYS A 91 3.25 -9.17 -17.19
CA LYS A 91 4.51 -9.78 -17.61
C LYS A 91 5.62 -9.40 -16.64
N ILE A 92 6.50 -10.37 -16.36
CA ILE A 92 7.68 -10.09 -15.55
C ILE A 92 8.69 -9.32 -16.39
N VAL A 93 9.05 -8.13 -15.91
CA VAL A 93 10.06 -7.26 -16.51
C VAL A 93 11.16 -6.94 -15.51
N GLY A 94 12.29 -6.44 -15.99
CA GLY A 94 13.36 -5.97 -15.10
C GLY A 94 12.92 -4.76 -14.28
N ASP A 95 13.38 -4.70 -13.02
CA ASP A 95 13.25 -3.55 -12.12
C ASP A 95 14.65 -3.06 -11.74
N LEU A 96 15.24 -3.45 -10.60
CA LEU A 96 16.65 -3.20 -10.29
C LEU A 96 17.60 -3.93 -11.27
N ALA A 97 17.18 -5.05 -11.83
CA ALA A 97 17.86 -5.67 -12.95
C ALA A 97 17.48 -4.98 -14.27
N ALA A 98 18.46 -4.53 -15.02
CA ALA A 98 18.25 -4.01 -16.38
C ALA A 98 17.78 -5.12 -17.35
N SER A 99 18.26 -6.35 -17.12
CA SER A 99 17.88 -7.55 -17.88
C SER A 99 18.11 -8.81 -17.06
N TYR A 100 17.49 -9.89 -17.49
CA TYR A 100 17.74 -11.23 -16.96
C TYR A 100 17.76 -12.27 -18.06
N GLN A 101 18.43 -13.37 -17.81
CA GLN A 101 18.49 -14.52 -18.70
C GLN A 101 18.28 -15.80 -17.90
N VAL A 102 17.37 -16.64 -18.37
CA VAL A 102 17.14 -17.98 -17.82
C VAL A 102 17.81 -19.00 -18.75
N SER A 103 18.61 -19.91 -18.18
CA SER A 103 19.24 -20.97 -18.97
C SER A 103 18.19 -21.94 -19.56
N PRO A 104 18.50 -22.61 -20.70
CA PRO A 104 17.54 -23.51 -21.37
C PRO A 104 17.01 -24.64 -20.48
N ASP A 105 17.80 -25.09 -19.50
CA ASP A 105 17.43 -26.11 -18.51
C ASP A 105 16.59 -25.55 -17.35
N GLY A 106 16.39 -24.23 -17.29
CA GLY A 106 15.65 -23.57 -16.23
C GLY A 106 16.36 -23.56 -14.86
N LEU A 107 17.64 -23.96 -14.80
CA LEU A 107 18.37 -24.11 -13.52
C LEU A 107 19.20 -22.90 -13.15
N THR A 108 19.45 -21.97 -14.08
CA THR A 108 20.27 -20.79 -13.82
C THR A 108 19.54 -19.54 -14.27
N ILE A 109 19.49 -18.53 -13.41
CA ILE A 109 19.04 -17.18 -13.75
C ILE A 109 20.20 -16.23 -13.55
N THR A 110 20.55 -15.47 -14.58
CA THR A 110 21.56 -14.41 -14.53
C THR A 110 20.86 -13.07 -14.62
N PHE A 111 21.02 -12.22 -13.61
CA PHE A 111 20.53 -10.85 -13.60
C PHE A 111 21.68 -9.88 -13.86
N LYS A 112 21.47 -8.93 -14.79
CA LYS A 112 22.35 -7.79 -15.00
C LYS A 112 21.73 -6.57 -14.34
N LEU A 113 22.36 -6.06 -13.28
CA LEU A 113 21.84 -4.95 -12.50
C LEU A 113 22.05 -3.62 -13.22
N ARG A 114 21.19 -2.63 -12.95
CA ARG A 114 21.40 -1.26 -13.41
C ARG A 114 22.57 -0.63 -12.66
N HIS A 115 23.36 0.20 -13.34
CA HIS A 115 24.59 0.78 -12.78
C HIS A 115 24.36 2.06 -11.95
N ASN A 116 23.28 2.79 -12.20
CA ASN A 116 23.08 4.13 -11.65
C ASN A 116 21.95 4.17 -10.62
N ILE A 117 21.84 3.14 -9.79
CA ILE A 117 20.86 3.09 -8.72
C ILE A 117 21.54 3.44 -7.41
N THR A 118 20.90 4.35 -6.68
CA THR A 118 21.28 4.69 -5.31
C THR A 118 20.13 4.41 -4.35
N TRP A 119 20.47 4.03 -3.14
CA TRP A 119 19.56 4.03 -2.01
C TRP A 119 19.11 5.46 -1.69
N HIS A 120 18.00 5.63 -0.97
CA HIS A 120 17.48 6.94 -0.59
C HIS A 120 18.44 7.78 0.25
N ASP A 121 19.43 7.18 0.89
CA ASP A 121 20.51 7.84 1.62
C ASP A 121 21.75 8.16 0.76
N GLY A 122 21.71 7.84 -0.54
CA GLY A 122 22.77 8.11 -1.49
C GLY A 122 23.80 6.99 -1.65
N ALA A 123 23.77 5.93 -0.83
CA ALA A 123 24.65 4.78 -0.99
C ALA A 123 24.37 4.06 -2.33
N PRO A 124 25.42 3.52 -3.02
CA PRO A 124 25.23 2.80 -4.28
C PRO A 124 24.55 1.44 -4.04
N PHE A 125 23.62 1.07 -4.91
CA PHE A 125 23.05 -0.28 -4.97
C PHE A 125 23.96 -1.21 -5.75
N THR A 126 24.22 -2.40 -5.20
CA THR A 126 25.07 -3.42 -5.84
C THR A 126 24.53 -4.84 -5.63
N ALA A 127 25.16 -5.81 -6.30
CA ALA A 127 24.87 -7.23 -6.12
C ALA A 127 25.07 -7.72 -4.68
N GLN A 128 25.84 -7.01 -3.83
CA GLN A 128 26.00 -7.36 -2.42
C GLN A 128 24.69 -7.18 -1.64
N ASP A 129 23.87 -6.20 -1.99
CA ASP A 129 22.53 -6.00 -1.38
C ASP A 129 21.61 -7.19 -1.68
N VAL A 130 21.70 -7.73 -2.91
CA VAL A 130 20.93 -8.91 -3.33
C VAL A 130 21.39 -10.15 -2.56
N LEU A 131 22.71 -10.38 -2.46
CA LEU A 131 23.27 -11.48 -1.69
C LEU A 131 22.89 -11.38 -0.22
N TYR A 132 22.96 -10.20 0.35
CA TYR A 132 22.55 -9.94 1.72
C TYR A 132 21.06 -10.27 1.93
N THR A 133 20.19 -9.76 1.07
CA THR A 133 18.74 -10.01 1.13
C THR A 133 18.43 -11.49 1.08
N TYR A 134 19.04 -12.22 0.14
CA TYR A 134 18.88 -13.67 0.05
C TYR A 134 19.27 -14.37 1.36
N ARG A 135 20.42 -14.02 1.94
CA ARG A 135 20.90 -14.62 3.21
C ARG A 135 19.91 -14.35 4.35
N VAL A 136 19.36 -13.15 4.42
CA VAL A 136 18.34 -12.80 5.42
C VAL A 136 17.07 -13.62 5.25
N ILE A 137 16.60 -13.81 4.02
CA ILE A 137 15.37 -14.58 3.74
C ILE A 137 15.52 -16.05 4.14
N ILE A 138 16.66 -16.67 3.87
CA ILE A 138 16.88 -18.09 4.17
C ILE A 138 17.36 -18.35 5.61
N ASP A 139 17.67 -17.32 6.40
CA ASP A 139 18.06 -17.49 7.80
C ASP A 139 16.84 -17.96 8.61
N PRO A 140 16.90 -19.14 9.28
CA PRO A 140 15.80 -19.64 10.10
C PRO A 140 15.39 -18.73 11.25
N LYS A 141 16.24 -17.77 11.62
CA LYS A 141 15.94 -16.78 12.67
C LYS A 141 15.14 -15.59 12.15
N THR A 142 15.03 -15.42 10.84
CA THR A 142 14.25 -14.34 10.24
C THR A 142 12.78 -14.77 10.13
N PRO A 143 11.84 -14.11 10.82
CA PRO A 143 10.42 -14.43 10.75
C PRO A 143 9.81 -13.87 9.47
N THR A 144 10.09 -14.50 8.34
CA THR A 144 9.62 -14.08 7.02
C THR A 144 8.70 -15.11 6.37
N ALA A 145 7.72 -14.64 5.61
CA ALA A 145 6.85 -15.49 4.79
C ALA A 145 7.52 -15.94 3.47
N TYR A 146 8.65 -15.33 3.10
CA TYR A 146 9.27 -15.54 1.78
C TYR A 146 10.26 -16.71 1.72
N SER A 147 10.66 -17.30 2.84
CA SER A 147 11.69 -18.37 2.88
C SER A 147 11.35 -19.57 2.01
N GLU A 148 10.07 -19.93 1.89
CA GLU A 148 9.61 -21.06 1.08
C GLU A 148 9.95 -20.88 -0.40
N ASP A 149 9.84 -19.67 -0.93
CA ASP A 149 10.10 -19.36 -2.34
C ASP A 149 11.57 -19.53 -2.74
N PHE A 150 12.47 -19.53 -1.75
CA PHE A 150 13.92 -19.65 -1.94
C PHE A 150 14.48 -21.05 -1.57
N LYS A 151 13.65 -21.99 -1.12
CA LYS A 151 14.10 -23.36 -0.75
C LYS A 151 14.76 -24.13 -1.89
N GLN A 152 14.41 -23.83 -3.14
CA GLN A 152 14.96 -24.52 -4.30
C GLN A 152 16.25 -23.85 -4.83
N VAL A 153 16.66 -22.74 -4.23
CA VAL A 153 17.91 -22.05 -4.60
C VAL A 153 19.10 -22.83 -4.04
N ALA A 154 19.96 -23.31 -4.92
CA ALA A 154 21.15 -24.04 -4.57
C ALA A 154 22.31 -23.08 -4.23
N SER A 155 22.43 -21.97 -4.97
CA SER A 155 23.43 -20.93 -4.70
C SER A 155 23.04 -19.61 -5.33
N VAL A 156 23.52 -18.52 -4.67
CA VAL A 156 23.50 -17.16 -5.23
C VAL A 156 24.93 -16.63 -5.19
N SER A 157 25.40 -16.08 -6.29
CA SER A 157 26.75 -15.51 -6.41
C SER A 157 26.73 -14.17 -7.14
N ALA A 158 27.72 -13.33 -6.84
CA ALA A 158 27.96 -12.06 -7.49
C ALA A 158 29.39 -12.05 -8.05
N PRO A 159 29.58 -12.42 -9.33
CA PRO A 159 30.91 -12.44 -9.96
C PRO A 159 31.50 -11.03 -10.12
N ASP A 160 30.65 -10.02 -10.18
CA ASP A 160 31.00 -8.60 -10.21
C ASP A 160 29.91 -7.78 -9.49
N PRO A 161 30.12 -6.47 -9.24
CA PRO A 161 29.15 -5.64 -8.51
C PRO A 161 27.76 -5.50 -9.15
N PHE A 162 27.62 -5.83 -10.44
CA PHE A 162 26.38 -5.63 -11.20
C PHE A 162 25.85 -6.91 -11.87
N THR A 163 26.37 -8.07 -11.46
CA THR A 163 25.86 -9.37 -11.93
C THR A 163 25.51 -10.25 -10.77
N VAL A 164 24.30 -10.80 -10.78
CA VAL A 164 23.84 -11.82 -9.83
C VAL A 164 23.52 -13.09 -10.59
N VAL A 165 24.10 -14.20 -10.17
CA VAL A 165 23.86 -15.54 -10.73
C VAL A 165 23.19 -16.39 -9.67
N VAL A 166 21.99 -16.87 -9.98
CA VAL A 166 21.20 -17.76 -9.13
C VAL A 166 21.16 -19.14 -9.74
N ARG A 167 21.47 -20.16 -8.97
CA ARG A 167 21.36 -21.57 -9.40
C ARG A 167 20.30 -22.28 -8.56
N TYR A 168 19.46 -23.03 -9.21
CA TYR A 168 18.41 -23.85 -8.61
C TYR A 168 18.79 -25.33 -8.61
N ALA A 169 18.39 -26.05 -7.56
CA ALA A 169 18.63 -27.49 -7.45
C ALA A 169 17.78 -28.30 -8.46
N LYS A 170 16.62 -27.75 -8.83
CA LYS A 170 15.68 -28.31 -9.83
C LYS A 170 14.87 -27.17 -10.46
N PRO A 171 14.27 -27.38 -11.64
CA PRO A 171 13.39 -26.40 -12.25
C PRO A 171 12.26 -26.00 -11.29
N TYR A 172 12.02 -24.70 -11.15
CA TYR A 172 11.03 -24.14 -10.25
C TYR A 172 10.24 -23.03 -10.97
N ALA A 173 8.95 -23.27 -11.21
CA ALA A 173 8.14 -22.37 -12.02
C ALA A 173 8.12 -20.92 -11.50
N PRO A 174 8.01 -20.65 -10.19
CA PRO A 174 8.07 -19.28 -9.65
C PRO A 174 9.48 -18.66 -9.59
N ALA A 175 10.54 -19.37 -10.02
CA ALA A 175 11.93 -18.99 -9.83
C ALA A 175 12.23 -17.51 -10.18
N LEU A 176 11.73 -17.04 -11.33
CA LEU A 176 11.94 -15.66 -11.74
C LEU A 176 11.11 -14.68 -10.91
N ALA A 177 9.83 -14.99 -10.69
CA ALA A 177 8.90 -14.14 -9.95
C ALA A 177 9.33 -13.92 -8.49
N SER A 178 9.95 -14.93 -7.84
CA SER A 178 10.43 -14.83 -6.46
C SER A 178 11.44 -13.69 -6.26
N TRP A 179 12.18 -13.30 -7.30
CA TRP A 179 13.12 -12.18 -7.25
C TRP A 179 12.47 -10.79 -7.41
N GLY A 180 11.14 -10.75 -7.45
CA GLY A 180 10.36 -9.54 -7.21
C GLY A 180 10.29 -9.13 -5.73
N VAL A 181 10.83 -9.95 -4.81
CA VAL A 181 10.97 -9.59 -3.40
C VAL A 181 11.80 -8.32 -3.25
N SER A 182 11.38 -7.44 -2.34
CA SER A 182 12.09 -6.18 -2.07
C SER A 182 13.51 -6.42 -1.59
N ILE A 183 14.47 -5.76 -2.22
CA ILE A 183 15.89 -5.84 -1.83
C ILE A 183 16.15 -4.90 -0.65
N LEU A 184 17.00 -5.34 0.27
CA LEU A 184 17.35 -4.64 1.52
C LEU A 184 18.71 -3.94 1.45
N PRO A 185 18.88 -2.77 2.11
CA PRO A 185 20.16 -2.05 2.17
C PRO A 185 21.17 -2.76 3.06
N ALA A 186 22.07 -3.53 2.46
CA ALA A 186 23.09 -4.30 3.18
C ALA A 186 23.97 -3.42 4.06
N HIS A 187 24.32 -2.22 3.58
CA HIS A 187 25.20 -1.27 4.31
C HIS A 187 24.61 -0.78 5.63
N LEU A 188 23.29 -0.80 5.80
CA LEU A 188 22.60 -0.41 7.03
C LEU A 188 22.27 -1.58 7.95
N LEU A 189 22.15 -2.80 7.40
CA LEU A 189 21.61 -3.95 8.12
C LEU A 189 22.66 -5.03 8.43
N HIS A 190 23.79 -5.04 7.73
CA HIS A 190 24.83 -6.07 7.92
C HIS A 190 25.31 -6.12 9.37
N GLY A 191 25.34 -7.34 9.96
CA GLY A 191 25.75 -7.57 11.33
C GLY A 191 24.75 -7.12 12.41
N ARG A 192 23.53 -6.73 12.02
CA ARG A 192 22.47 -6.30 12.95
C ARG A 192 21.30 -7.29 12.95
N ASP A 193 20.58 -7.34 14.07
CA ASP A 193 19.33 -8.06 14.18
C ASP A 193 18.25 -7.30 13.40
N ILE A 194 17.79 -7.87 12.27
CA ILE A 194 16.82 -7.24 11.40
C ILE A 194 15.46 -7.00 12.11
N THR A 195 15.10 -7.83 13.09
CA THR A 195 13.83 -7.71 13.81
C THR A 195 13.78 -6.48 14.73
N LYS A 196 14.96 -5.90 15.04
CA LYS A 196 15.12 -4.69 15.87
C LYS A 196 15.59 -3.49 15.06
N SER A 197 15.59 -3.59 13.75
CA SER A 197 16.10 -2.52 12.90
C SER A 197 15.21 -1.28 12.95
N PRO A 198 15.79 -0.07 13.05
CA PRO A 198 15.04 1.19 12.93
C PRO A 198 14.40 1.34 11.56
N LEU A 199 14.86 0.62 10.52
CA LEU A 199 14.25 0.64 9.19
C LEU A 199 12.81 0.09 9.20
N ALA A 200 12.38 -0.58 10.26
CA ALA A 200 10.98 -0.96 10.46
C ALA A 200 10.04 0.27 10.57
N ARG A 201 10.57 1.43 10.96
CA ARG A 201 9.82 2.69 11.10
C ARG A 201 10.36 3.83 10.24
N GLN A 202 11.62 3.77 9.84
CA GLN A 202 12.30 4.76 9.01
C GLN A 202 13.02 4.05 7.85
N PRO A 203 12.26 3.53 6.88
CA PRO A 203 12.79 2.73 5.79
C PRO A 203 13.67 3.55 4.84
N ILE A 204 14.72 2.90 4.34
CA ILE A 204 15.58 3.37 3.27
C ILE A 204 15.49 2.37 2.14
N GLY A 205 14.97 2.78 1.00
CA GLY A 205 14.77 1.95 -0.19
C GLY A 205 15.41 2.54 -1.43
N THR A 206 15.05 2.00 -2.58
CA THR A 206 15.47 2.46 -3.92
C THR A 206 14.29 2.98 -4.73
N GLY A 207 13.09 2.94 -4.16
CA GLY A 207 11.81 3.13 -4.85
C GLY A 207 11.50 4.57 -5.26
N PRO A 208 10.34 4.74 -5.91
CA PRO A 208 9.91 6.04 -6.45
C PRO A 208 9.57 7.06 -5.34
N PHE A 209 9.29 6.60 -4.13
CA PHE A 209 9.02 7.49 -3.01
C PHE A 209 9.95 7.20 -1.84
N ARG A 210 10.34 8.27 -1.13
CA ARG A 210 11.15 8.25 0.09
C ARG A 210 10.25 8.41 1.31
N PHE A 211 10.59 7.72 2.39
CA PHE A 211 9.90 7.91 3.67
C PHE A 211 10.12 9.33 4.21
N LYS A 212 9.04 9.96 4.67
CA LYS A 212 9.08 11.29 5.29
C LYS A 212 8.65 11.28 6.75
N GLU A 213 7.49 10.71 7.04
CA GLU A 213 6.86 10.81 8.36
C GLU A 213 5.93 9.62 8.61
N TRP A 214 5.89 9.16 9.84
CA TRP A 214 4.88 8.23 10.33
C TRP A 214 4.30 8.76 11.65
N VAL A 215 3.06 9.19 11.64
CA VAL A 215 2.29 9.57 12.83
C VAL A 215 1.40 8.39 13.18
N ALA A 216 1.76 7.66 14.24
CA ALA A 216 1.05 6.45 14.66
C ALA A 216 -0.45 6.71 14.88
N GLY A 217 -1.28 5.81 14.39
CA GLY A 217 -2.74 5.93 14.44
C GLY A 217 -3.35 7.00 13.53
N GLN A 218 -2.56 7.68 12.69
CA GLN A 218 -3.04 8.77 11.84
C GLN A 218 -2.64 8.66 10.37
N LYS A 219 -1.34 8.66 10.06
CA LYS A 219 -0.86 8.71 8.68
C LYS A 219 0.59 8.27 8.51
N ILE A 220 0.92 7.86 7.29
CA ILE A 220 2.29 7.74 6.79
C ILE A 220 2.42 8.66 5.57
N VAL A 221 3.50 9.44 5.52
CA VAL A 221 3.79 10.40 4.44
C VAL A 221 5.06 9.96 3.72
N LEU A 222 4.96 9.88 2.41
CA LEU A 222 6.08 9.66 1.53
C LEU A 222 6.28 10.90 0.64
N GLU A 223 7.53 11.18 0.25
CA GLU A 223 7.87 12.24 -0.70
C GLU A 223 8.55 11.67 -1.96
N ALA A 224 8.37 12.30 -3.10
CA ALA A 224 8.92 11.84 -4.36
C ALA A 224 10.44 11.70 -4.30
N ASN A 225 10.94 10.55 -4.75
CA ASN A 225 12.35 10.38 -5.04
C ASN A 225 12.68 11.05 -6.38
N LYS A 226 13.33 12.22 -6.33
CA LYS A 226 13.64 13.01 -7.52
C LYS A 226 14.68 12.34 -8.42
N ASP A 227 15.49 11.45 -7.83
CA ASP A 227 16.57 10.72 -8.48
C ASP A 227 16.19 9.28 -8.81
N TYR A 228 14.88 8.97 -8.85
CA TYR A 228 14.41 7.62 -9.16
C TYR A 228 14.84 7.21 -10.57
N PHE A 229 15.42 6.02 -10.70
CA PHE A 229 16.07 5.55 -11.93
C PHE A 229 15.12 5.38 -13.15
N GLU A 230 13.82 5.24 -12.92
CA GLU A 230 12.80 5.23 -13.98
C GLU A 230 12.16 6.62 -14.21
N GLY A 231 12.71 7.65 -13.60
CA GLY A 231 12.20 9.02 -13.65
C GLY A 231 11.42 9.40 -12.40
N ARG A 232 11.50 10.68 -12.03
CA ARG A 232 10.79 11.25 -10.89
C ARG A 232 9.28 10.99 -10.99
N PRO A 233 8.60 10.54 -9.91
CA PRO A 233 7.14 10.49 -9.86
C PRO A 233 6.50 11.87 -10.15
N TYR A 234 5.33 11.86 -10.80
CA TYR A 234 4.59 13.10 -11.05
C TYR A 234 4.10 13.74 -9.76
N LEU A 235 3.66 12.94 -8.78
CA LEU A 235 3.24 13.40 -7.46
C LEU A 235 4.44 13.83 -6.61
N ASP A 236 4.32 14.95 -5.87
CA ASP A 236 5.31 15.37 -4.89
C ASP A 236 5.24 14.52 -3.62
N ARG A 237 4.03 14.09 -3.23
CA ARG A 237 3.78 13.31 -2.01
C ARG A 237 2.74 12.24 -2.21
N TYR A 238 2.88 11.19 -1.42
CA TYR A 238 1.88 10.14 -1.24
C TYR A 238 1.58 9.99 0.25
N VAL A 239 0.32 10.09 0.65
CA VAL A 239 -0.09 10.04 2.06
C VAL A 239 -1.06 8.89 2.25
N PHE A 240 -0.71 7.95 3.11
CA PHE A 240 -1.62 6.91 3.61
C PHE A 240 -2.28 7.45 4.88
N ARG A 241 -3.57 7.75 4.82
CA ARG A 241 -4.34 8.28 5.95
C ARG A 241 -5.16 7.17 6.59
N LEU A 242 -4.92 6.88 7.87
CA LEU A 242 -5.61 5.83 8.60
C LEU A 242 -7.03 6.28 8.97
N ILE A 243 -8.03 5.60 8.45
CA ILE A 243 -9.45 5.80 8.74
C ILE A 243 -10.10 4.42 8.86
N PRO A 244 -10.15 3.82 10.07
CA PRO A 244 -10.56 2.43 10.25
C PRO A 244 -12.02 2.14 9.86
N ASP A 245 -12.91 3.12 9.99
CA ASP A 245 -14.32 2.95 9.60
C ASP A 245 -14.52 3.33 8.13
N THR A 246 -14.99 2.37 7.33
CA THR A 246 -15.19 2.54 5.89
C THR A 246 -16.30 3.52 5.52
N SER A 247 -17.27 3.75 6.41
CA SER A 247 -18.34 4.74 6.17
C SER A 247 -17.80 6.14 6.39
N THR A 248 -17.02 6.35 7.43
CA THR A 248 -16.30 7.60 7.68
C THR A 248 -15.32 7.90 6.54
N MET A 249 -14.56 6.90 6.08
CA MET A 249 -13.64 7.04 4.96
C MET A 249 -14.37 7.46 3.68
N TYR A 250 -15.54 6.88 3.41
CA TYR A 250 -16.38 7.27 2.26
C TYR A 250 -16.88 8.72 2.37
N MET A 251 -17.24 9.18 3.58
CA MET A 251 -17.62 10.58 3.79
C MET A 251 -16.44 11.53 3.59
N GLU A 252 -15.24 11.15 4.06
CA GLU A 252 -14.00 11.91 3.83
C GLU A 252 -13.67 12.01 2.34
N LEU A 253 -13.84 10.92 1.56
CA LEU A 253 -13.67 10.95 0.11
C LEU A 253 -14.61 11.99 -0.53
N LYS A 254 -15.90 11.96 -0.17
CA LYS A 254 -16.88 12.91 -0.70
C LYS A 254 -16.62 14.34 -0.28
N ALA A 255 -16.03 14.56 0.88
CA ALA A 255 -15.65 15.87 1.39
C ALA A 255 -14.31 16.39 0.82
N GLY A 256 -13.57 15.57 0.05
CA GLY A 256 -12.25 15.91 -0.46
C GLY A 256 -11.14 15.83 0.57
N GLY A 257 -11.37 15.13 1.69
CA GLY A 257 -10.36 14.88 2.72
C GLY A 257 -9.38 13.76 2.36
N ILE A 258 -9.75 12.90 1.42
CA ILE A 258 -8.91 11.90 0.76
C ILE A 258 -9.23 11.88 -0.74
N ASP A 259 -8.29 11.38 -1.55
CA ASP A 259 -8.42 11.32 -3.02
C ASP A 259 -8.76 9.90 -3.50
N GLU A 260 -8.39 8.87 -2.74
CA GLU A 260 -8.56 7.47 -3.11
C GLU A 260 -8.95 6.61 -1.90
N MET A 261 -9.78 5.60 -2.14
CA MET A 261 -10.11 4.54 -1.16
C MET A 261 -10.60 3.27 -1.83
N GLY A 262 -10.43 2.13 -1.15
CA GLY A 262 -11.11 0.88 -1.48
C GLY A 262 -12.60 0.94 -1.11
N LEU A 263 -13.50 0.72 -2.07
CA LEU A 263 -14.93 0.68 -1.83
C LEU A 263 -15.38 -0.71 -1.36
N THR A 264 -16.26 -0.75 -0.37
CA THR A 264 -16.98 -1.98 -0.05
C THR A 264 -17.95 -2.36 -1.18
N PRO A 265 -18.35 -3.64 -1.30
CA PRO A 265 -19.33 -4.05 -2.32
C PRO A 265 -20.63 -3.23 -2.30
N VAL A 266 -21.14 -2.90 -1.10
CA VAL A 266 -22.34 -2.06 -0.95
C VAL A 266 -22.11 -0.65 -1.47
N GLN A 267 -20.99 -0.02 -1.09
CA GLN A 267 -20.62 1.31 -1.57
C GLN A 267 -20.50 1.31 -3.10
N TYR A 268 -19.76 0.34 -3.63
CA TYR A 268 -19.56 0.22 -5.08
C TYR A 268 -20.88 0.04 -5.83
N ALA A 269 -21.76 -0.86 -5.37
CA ALA A 269 -23.01 -1.19 -6.07
C ALA A 269 -24.11 -0.11 -5.91
N ARG A 270 -24.23 0.49 -4.72
CA ARG A 270 -25.40 1.30 -4.37
C ARG A 270 -25.13 2.78 -4.11
N GLN A 271 -23.91 3.16 -3.67
CA GLN A 271 -23.65 4.52 -3.20
C GLN A 271 -22.85 5.38 -4.19
N THR A 272 -22.24 4.76 -5.20
CA THR A 272 -21.34 5.43 -6.16
C THR A 272 -21.92 5.48 -7.58
N SER A 273 -23.25 5.38 -7.72
CA SER A 273 -23.93 5.37 -9.03
C SER A 273 -24.60 6.70 -9.37
N THR A 274 -24.60 7.68 -8.45
CA THR A 274 -25.21 8.99 -8.68
C THR A 274 -24.43 9.80 -9.73
N PRO A 275 -25.10 10.71 -10.46
CA PRO A 275 -24.45 11.59 -11.43
C PRO A 275 -23.30 12.42 -10.81
N GLU A 276 -23.53 12.95 -9.60
CA GLU A 276 -22.57 13.78 -8.86
C GLU A 276 -21.30 12.99 -8.53
N PHE A 277 -21.44 11.74 -8.06
CA PHE A 277 -20.29 10.90 -7.77
C PHE A 277 -19.50 10.57 -9.03
N LYS A 278 -20.19 10.23 -10.13
CA LYS A 278 -19.55 9.91 -11.42
C LYS A 278 -18.86 11.11 -12.06
N ALA A 279 -19.33 12.32 -11.79
CA ALA A 279 -18.69 13.54 -12.26
C ALA A 279 -17.43 13.89 -11.46
N ALA A 280 -17.36 13.48 -10.16
CA ALA A 280 -16.25 13.81 -9.27
C ALA A 280 -15.17 12.72 -9.20
N PHE A 281 -15.54 11.44 -9.41
CA PHE A 281 -14.65 10.30 -9.17
C PHE A 281 -14.67 9.29 -10.30
N ASN A 282 -13.50 8.74 -10.62
CA ASN A 282 -13.36 7.55 -11.42
C ASN A 282 -13.52 6.30 -10.54
N LYS A 283 -14.24 5.30 -11.04
CA LYS A 283 -14.52 4.07 -10.33
C LYS A 283 -13.98 2.88 -11.10
N TYR A 284 -13.08 2.13 -10.49
CA TYR A 284 -12.44 0.98 -11.08
C TYR A 284 -12.90 -0.31 -10.41
N ARG A 285 -12.86 -1.41 -11.15
CA ARG A 285 -13.07 -2.76 -10.65
C ARG A 285 -12.06 -3.67 -11.35
N TYR A 286 -11.35 -4.45 -10.57
CA TYR A 286 -10.38 -5.44 -11.06
C TYR A 286 -10.47 -6.71 -10.19
N PRO A 287 -10.17 -7.90 -10.75
CA PRO A 287 -10.04 -9.12 -9.96
C PRO A 287 -8.94 -8.96 -8.93
N SER A 288 -9.21 -9.32 -7.68
CA SER A 288 -8.15 -9.42 -6.67
C SER A 288 -7.47 -10.79 -6.79
N ASN A 289 -6.16 -10.84 -6.51
CA ASN A 289 -5.42 -12.09 -6.39
C ASN A 289 -5.58 -12.72 -4.98
N GLY A 290 -6.73 -12.48 -4.35
CA GLY A 290 -7.05 -12.97 -3.02
C GLY A 290 -8.33 -13.79 -3.02
N TYR A 291 -8.50 -14.63 -1.98
CA TYR A 291 -9.72 -15.37 -1.75
C TYR A 291 -10.11 -15.28 -0.27
N LEU A 292 -11.42 -15.34 -0.02
CA LEU A 292 -11.98 -15.46 1.32
C LEU A 292 -12.12 -16.95 1.67
N TYR A 293 -11.71 -17.32 2.86
CA TYR A 293 -11.81 -18.71 3.31
C TYR A 293 -12.29 -18.79 4.76
N LEU A 294 -12.92 -19.91 5.09
CA LEU A 294 -13.23 -20.29 6.46
C LEU A 294 -12.10 -21.18 6.99
N GLY A 295 -11.30 -20.67 7.91
CA GLY A 295 -10.23 -21.41 8.57
C GLY A 295 -10.71 -22.12 9.83
N TYR A 296 -10.37 -23.41 9.98
CA TYR A 296 -10.70 -24.21 11.16
C TYR A 296 -9.48 -24.35 12.07
N ASN A 297 -9.61 -24.03 13.34
CA ASN A 297 -8.58 -24.31 14.34
C ASN A 297 -8.55 -25.81 14.64
N LEU A 298 -7.67 -26.55 13.99
CA LEU A 298 -7.56 -28.02 14.15
C LEU A 298 -7.11 -28.47 15.54
N ARG A 299 -6.65 -27.56 16.41
CA ARG A 299 -6.38 -27.85 17.83
C ARG A 299 -7.65 -27.96 18.66
N HIS A 300 -8.74 -27.32 18.22
CA HIS A 300 -10.04 -27.42 18.89
C HIS A 300 -10.66 -28.82 18.65
N PRO A 301 -11.14 -29.52 19.71
CA PRO A 301 -11.64 -30.90 19.59
C PRO A 301 -12.71 -31.09 18.51
N LEU A 302 -13.65 -30.15 18.40
CA LEU A 302 -14.74 -30.19 17.42
C LEU A 302 -14.22 -30.25 15.98
N PHE A 303 -13.14 -29.52 15.67
CA PHE A 303 -12.61 -29.43 14.29
C PHE A 303 -11.54 -30.47 13.97
N LYS A 304 -11.19 -31.36 14.92
CA LYS A 304 -10.33 -32.51 14.63
C LYS A 304 -11.04 -33.48 13.68
N ASP A 305 -12.35 -33.67 13.85
CA ASP A 305 -13.14 -34.55 12.97
C ASP A 305 -13.32 -33.88 11.59
N LYS A 306 -12.80 -34.54 10.55
CA LYS A 306 -12.93 -34.09 9.16
C LYS A 306 -14.39 -33.95 8.73
N ARG A 307 -15.28 -34.84 9.19
CA ARG A 307 -16.71 -34.84 8.82
C ARG A 307 -17.41 -33.57 9.28
N VAL A 308 -17.05 -33.07 10.47
CA VAL A 308 -17.60 -31.78 10.98
C VAL A 308 -17.20 -30.62 10.07
N ARG A 309 -15.93 -30.54 9.69
CA ARG A 309 -15.45 -29.48 8.77
C ARG A 309 -16.13 -29.58 7.40
N GLN A 310 -16.30 -30.78 6.86
CA GLN A 310 -16.99 -31.02 5.59
C GLN A 310 -18.48 -30.63 5.67
N ALA A 311 -19.16 -30.98 6.76
CA ALA A 311 -20.55 -30.63 6.97
C ALA A 311 -20.76 -29.09 7.01
N ILE A 312 -19.90 -28.37 7.75
CA ILE A 312 -19.96 -26.89 7.81
C ILE A 312 -19.69 -26.31 6.41
N THR A 313 -18.68 -26.80 5.69
CA THR A 313 -18.37 -26.34 4.34
C THR A 313 -19.53 -26.57 3.37
N ALA A 314 -20.20 -27.74 3.46
CA ALA A 314 -21.34 -28.07 2.62
C ALA A 314 -22.60 -27.23 2.95
N ALA A 315 -22.74 -26.77 4.19
CA ALA A 315 -23.85 -25.92 4.61
C ALA A 315 -23.75 -24.47 4.10
N ILE A 316 -22.56 -24.03 3.62
CA ILE A 316 -22.36 -22.68 3.12
C ILE A 316 -22.81 -22.58 1.65
N ASN A 317 -23.85 -21.81 1.41
CA ASN A 317 -24.27 -21.46 0.05
C ASN A 317 -23.39 -20.33 -0.49
N LYS A 318 -22.30 -20.69 -1.19
CA LYS A 318 -21.35 -19.72 -1.76
C LYS A 318 -22.02 -18.80 -2.77
N GLU A 319 -22.96 -19.30 -3.55
CA GLU A 319 -23.65 -18.50 -4.57
C GLU A 319 -24.51 -17.41 -3.92
N GLU A 320 -25.24 -17.73 -2.87
CA GLU A 320 -26.05 -16.78 -2.12
C GLU A 320 -25.17 -15.68 -1.48
N LEU A 321 -24.00 -16.04 -0.95
CA LEU A 321 -23.03 -15.07 -0.45
C LEU A 321 -22.52 -14.14 -1.55
N ILE A 322 -22.18 -14.68 -2.74
CA ILE A 322 -21.73 -13.89 -3.88
C ILE A 322 -22.82 -12.92 -4.32
N GLN A 323 -24.06 -13.38 -4.45
CA GLN A 323 -25.16 -12.53 -4.92
C GLN A 323 -25.62 -11.55 -3.82
N GLY A 324 -25.83 -12.03 -2.59
CA GLY A 324 -26.43 -11.25 -1.50
C GLY A 324 -25.45 -10.29 -0.83
N VAL A 325 -24.19 -10.70 -0.64
CA VAL A 325 -23.19 -9.90 0.08
C VAL A 325 -22.23 -9.17 -0.85
N LEU A 326 -21.79 -9.84 -1.92
CA LEU A 326 -20.82 -9.27 -2.86
C LEU A 326 -21.47 -8.65 -4.10
N PHE A 327 -22.80 -8.66 -4.20
CA PHE A 327 -23.55 -8.10 -5.36
C PHE A 327 -23.05 -8.64 -6.71
N GLY A 328 -22.73 -9.93 -6.77
CA GLY A 328 -22.21 -10.58 -7.97
C GLY A 328 -20.74 -10.21 -8.29
N MET A 329 -20.02 -9.53 -7.40
CA MET A 329 -18.65 -9.09 -7.63
C MET A 329 -17.59 -10.11 -7.15
N GLY A 330 -17.99 -11.35 -6.86
CA GLY A 330 -17.11 -12.44 -6.51
C GLY A 330 -17.20 -13.59 -7.49
N GLN A 331 -16.24 -14.50 -7.40
CA GLN A 331 -16.25 -15.79 -8.08
C GLN A 331 -16.16 -16.91 -7.05
N LYS A 332 -16.78 -18.04 -7.35
CA LYS A 332 -16.69 -19.22 -6.49
C LYS A 332 -15.27 -19.79 -6.53
N ALA A 333 -14.65 -19.88 -5.37
CA ALA A 333 -13.38 -20.58 -5.20
C ALA A 333 -13.62 -21.98 -4.62
N ASP A 334 -13.06 -23.02 -5.25
CA ASP A 334 -13.16 -24.41 -4.81
C ASP A 334 -11.90 -24.89 -4.11
N GLY A 335 -10.88 -24.04 -3.97
CA GLY A 335 -9.64 -24.33 -3.30
C GLY A 335 -8.80 -23.07 -3.11
N PRO A 336 -7.53 -23.21 -2.66
CA PRO A 336 -6.63 -22.08 -2.45
C PRO A 336 -6.04 -21.52 -3.78
N MET A 337 -6.47 -22.05 -4.89
CA MET A 337 -6.10 -21.55 -6.22
C MET A 337 -7.14 -20.55 -6.68
N ILE A 338 -6.67 -19.44 -7.19
CA ILE A 338 -7.51 -18.37 -7.77
C ILE A 338 -8.01 -18.87 -9.13
N PRO A 339 -9.32 -18.70 -9.45
CA PRO A 339 -9.89 -19.11 -10.72
C PRO A 339 -9.25 -18.42 -11.93
#